data_d48c5823e43414604b9435bb4ff85cae
#
_entry.id   d48c5823e43414604b9435bb4ff85cae
#
_cell.length_a   1.000
_cell.length_b   1.000
_cell.length_c   1.000
_cell.angle_alpha   90.00
_cell.angle_beta   90.00
_cell.angle_gamma   90.00
#
_symmetry.space_group_name_H-M   'P 1'
#
loop_
_entity.id
_entity.type
_entity.pdbx_description
1 polymer ?
#
loop_
_entity_poly.entity_id
_entity_poly.type
_entity_poly.pdbx_seq_one_letter_code
_entity_poly.pdbx_strand_id
1 'polypeptide(L)'
;MSAETALAAAIRAAAMENVAVQGLVADRFYDDPPPDVTFPYITIGRVESKPVDASEREALEHGVTVHVWSRYGGRAEALDVIAALRSCLHNAALDVADRRLVLLFALFTDVFRSGDGRTTHGVVRLKAITEPE
;
A
#
# COMPACT_ATOMS: atom_id res chain seq x y z
N MET A 1 15.17 12.50 -3.40
CA MET A 1 14.08 11.62 -2.87
C MET A 1 14.64 10.22 -2.70
N SER A 2 14.37 9.57 -1.58
CA SER A 2 14.81 8.20 -1.36
C SER A 2 14.03 7.23 -2.24
N ALA A 3 14.57 6.02 -2.45
CA ALA A 3 13.88 4.96 -3.16
C ALA A 3 12.55 4.62 -2.46
N GLU A 4 12.57 4.60 -1.12
CA GLU A 4 11.38 4.30 -0.31
C GLU A 4 10.30 5.35 -0.46
N THR A 5 10.66 6.63 -0.41
CA THR A 5 9.71 7.71 -0.63
C THR A 5 9.12 7.67 -2.04
N ALA A 6 9.96 7.42 -3.04
CA ALA A 6 9.51 7.32 -4.43
C ALA A 6 8.55 6.14 -4.62
N LEU A 7 8.85 5.00 -4.00
CA LEU A 7 7.99 3.82 -4.08
C LEU A 7 6.65 4.06 -3.39
N ALA A 8 6.66 4.62 -2.18
CA ALA A 8 5.43 4.94 -1.45
C ALA A 8 4.55 5.92 -2.24
N ALA A 9 5.15 6.93 -2.85
CA ALA A 9 4.42 7.89 -3.69
C ALA A 9 3.80 7.22 -4.90
N ALA A 10 4.53 6.29 -5.54
CA ALA A 10 4.02 5.56 -6.70
C ALA A 10 2.85 4.64 -6.33
N ILE A 11 2.92 3.98 -5.18
CA ILE A 11 1.83 3.14 -4.67
C ILE A 11 0.59 3.99 -4.43
N ARG A 12 0.74 5.13 -3.76
CA ARG A 12 -0.38 6.04 -3.52
C ARG A 12 -0.99 6.54 -4.81
N ALA A 13 -0.17 6.97 -5.75
CA ALA A 13 -0.64 7.47 -7.04
C ALA A 13 -1.46 6.42 -7.79
N ALA A 14 -0.97 5.18 -7.83
CA ALA A 14 -1.68 4.09 -8.48
C ALA A 14 -3.04 3.82 -7.82
N ALA A 15 -3.09 3.81 -6.49
CA ALA A 15 -4.33 3.62 -5.75
C ALA A 15 -5.33 4.75 -6.03
N MET A 16 -4.86 5.99 -6.04
CA MET A 16 -5.71 7.15 -6.25
C MET A 16 -6.21 7.29 -7.68
N GLU A 17 -5.51 6.71 -8.64
CA GLU A 17 -5.96 6.65 -10.05
C GLU A 17 -6.89 5.47 -10.33
N ASN A 18 -6.99 4.52 -9.40
CA ASN A 18 -7.82 3.34 -9.58
C ASN A 18 -9.27 3.65 -9.21
N VAL A 19 -10.18 3.41 -10.15
CA VAL A 19 -11.60 3.76 -10.00
C VAL A 19 -12.24 3.01 -8.82
N ALA A 20 -11.91 1.73 -8.66
CA ALA A 20 -12.49 0.92 -7.58
C ALA A 20 -12.01 1.40 -6.20
N VAL A 21 -10.71 1.67 -6.05
CA VAL A 21 -10.16 2.19 -4.79
C VAL A 21 -10.76 3.56 -4.48
N GLN A 22 -10.74 4.46 -5.47
CA GLN A 22 -11.26 5.82 -5.29
C GLN A 22 -12.75 5.80 -4.96
N GLY A 23 -13.51 4.89 -5.54
CA GLY A 23 -14.94 4.75 -5.24
C GLY A 23 -15.23 4.32 -3.80
N LEU A 24 -14.26 3.69 -3.13
CA LEU A 24 -14.43 3.22 -1.75
C LEU A 24 -13.87 4.21 -0.73
N VAL A 25 -12.72 4.83 -1.00
CA VAL A 25 -12.05 5.69 -0.03
C VAL A 25 -11.90 7.14 -0.47
N ALA A 26 -12.36 7.50 -1.66
CA ALA A 26 -12.13 8.82 -2.27
C ALA A 26 -10.62 9.12 -2.31
N ASP A 27 -10.19 10.24 -1.78
CA ASP A 27 -8.76 10.61 -1.71
C ASP A 27 -8.12 10.31 -0.35
N ARG A 28 -8.80 9.50 0.48
CA ARG A 28 -8.35 9.24 1.86
C ARG A 28 -7.28 8.15 1.90
N PHE A 29 -6.11 8.50 1.43
CA PHE A 29 -4.91 7.68 1.48
C PHE A 29 -3.79 8.56 2.05
N TYR A 30 -3.35 8.26 3.26
CA TYR A 30 -2.49 9.14 4.04
C TYR A 30 -1.19 8.46 4.45
N ASP A 31 -0.15 9.25 4.58
CA ASP A 31 1.02 8.91 5.37
C ASP A 31 0.73 9.22 6.85
N ASP A 32 0.24 10.42 7.12
CA ASP A 32 -0.11 10.90 8.45
C ASP A 32 -1.56 11.41 8.43
N PRO A 33 -2.54 10.57 8.85
CA PRO A 33 -3.95 10.97 8.74
C PRO A 33 -4.31 12.11 9.70
N PRO A 34 -5.29 12.96 9.32
CA PRO A 34 -5.76 14.01 10.21
C PRO A 34 -6.45 13.43 11.45
N PRO A 35 -6.53 14.20 12.57
CA PRO A 35 -7.11 13.68 13.81
C PRO A 35 -8.58 13.26 13.70
N ASP A 36 -9.35 13.91 12.82
CA ASP A 36 -10.77 13.67 12.60
C ASP A 36 -11.05 12.97 11.28
N VAL A 37 -10.22 12.00 10.95
CA VAL A 37 -10.27 11.30 9.67
C VAL A 37 -11.63 10.62 9.45
N THR A 38 -12.09 10.67 8.19
CA THR A 38 -13.30 9.96 7.74
C THR A 38 -12.96 8.53 7.35
N PHE A 39 -13.75 7.57 7.82
CA PHE A 39 -13.62 6.15 7.45
C PHE A 39 -14.46 5.84 6.21
N PRO A 40 -14.11 4.86 5.39
CA PRO A 40 -12.83 4.12 5.45
C PRO A 40 -11.68 4.96 4.88
N TYR A 41 -10.48 4.64 5.29
CA TYR A 41 -9.28 5.29 4.76
C TYR A 41 -8.12 4.32 4.73
N ILE A 42 -7.06 4.70 4.01
CA ILE A 42 -5.85 3.91 3.82
C ILE A 42 -4.67 4.69 4.38
N THR A 43 -3.73 3.98 5.00
CA THR A 43 -2.44 4.57 5.38
C THR A 43 -1.30 3.69 4.88
N ILE A 44 -0.17 4.33 4.55
CA ILE A 44 1.10 3.65 4.39
C ILE A 44 1.67 3.43 5.80
N GLY A 45 2.08 2.20 6.07
CA GLY A 45 2.70 1.85 7.32
C GLY A 45 4.20 1.63 7.16
N ARG A 46 4.67 0.46 7.58
CA ARG A 46 6.09 0.13 7.54
C ARG A 46 6.60 0.08 6.11
N VAL A 47 7.75 0.72 5.89
CA VAL A 47 8.53 0.57 4.66
C VAL A 47 9.92 0.12 5.08
N GLU A 48 10.32 -1.06 4.65
CA GLU A 48 11.64 -1.59 4.97
C GLU A 48 12.37 -1.99 3.69
N SER A 49 13.68 -1.94 3.71
CA SER A 49 14.49 -2.21 2.52
C SER A 49 15.77 -2.94 2.89
N LYS A 50 16.21 -3.80 1.98
CA LYS A 50 17.50 -4.46 2.10
C LYS A 50 18.11 -4.61 0.70
N PRO A 51 19.44 -4.68 0.59
CA PRO A 51 20.09 -4.95 -0.70
C PRO A 51 19.70 -6.34 -1.20
N VAL A 52 19.58 -6.46 -2.51
CA VAL A 52 19.45 -7.77 -3.16
C VAL A 52 20.86 -8.34 -3.31
N ASP A 53 21.11 -9.51 -2.71
CA ASP A 53 22.41 -10.17 -2.76
C ASP A 53 22.79 -10.50 -4.20
N ALA A 54 24.08 -10.31 -4.51
CA ALA A 54 24.66 -10.58 -5.83
C ALA A 54 24.04 -9.75 -6.97
N SER A 55 23.37 -8.65 -6.65
CA SER A 55 22.85 -7.75 -7.67
C SER A 55 23.96 -6.86 -8.22
N GLU A 56 24.19 -6.91 -9.53
CA GLU A 56 25.12 -6.01 -10.20
C GLU A 56 24.58 -4.60 -10.37
N ARG A 57 23.25 -4.41 -10.21
CA ARG A 57 22.59 -3.15 -10.45
C ARG A 57 22.20 -2.42 -9.16
N GLU A 58 22.74 -2.85 -8.01
CA GLU A 58 22.43 -2.25 -6.72
C GLU A 58 20.92 -2.23 -6.43
N ALA A 59 20.25 -3.32 -6.74
CA ALA A 59 18.83 -3.46 -6.50
C ALA A 59 18.51 -3.50 -5.01
N LEU A 60 17.34 -2.96 -4.65
CA LEU A 60 16.80 -3.01 -3.30
C LEU A 60 15.52 -3.83 -3.30
N GLU A 61 15.37 -4.67 -2.29
CA GLU A 61 14.12 -5.35 -2.01
C GLU A 61 13.39 -4.60 -0.90
N HIS A 62 12.14 -4.24 -1.15
CA HIS A 62 11.33 -3.47 -0.22
C HIS A 62 10.16 -4.30 0.29
N GLY A 63 9.84 -4.13 1.56
CA GLY A 63 8.56 -4.56 2.13
C GLY A 63 7.74 -3.33 2.48
N VAL A 64 6.51 -3.26 1.98
CA VAL A 64 5.62 -2.14 2.27
C VAL A 64 4.33 -2.69 2.86
N THR A 65 3.92 -2.14 3.99
CA THR A 65 2.64 -2.49 4.60
C THR A 65 1.66 -1.35 4.39
N VAL A 66 0.51 -1.68 3.79
CA VAL A 66 -0.59 -0.74 3.58
C VAL A 66 -1.72 -1.15 4.50
N HIS A 67 -2.28 -0.20 5.23
CA HIS A 67 -3.36 -0.44 6.19
C HIS A 67 -4.67 0.13 5.69
N VAL A 68 -5.75 -0.60 5.95
CA VAL A 68 -7.12 -0.15 5.68
C VAL A 68 -7.85 -0.06 7.02
N TRP A 69 -8.55 1.05 7.24
CA TRP A 69 -9.27 1.32 8.48
C TRP A 69 -10.74 1.52 8.17
N SER A 70 -11.61 0.74 8.81
CA SER A 70 -13.05 0.76 8.56
C SER A 70 -13.82 0.73 9.88
N ARG A 71 -14.97 1.41 9.91
CA ARG A 71 -15.92 1.36 11.04
C ARG A 71 -17.32 0.99 10.58
N TYR A 72 -17.40 0.24 9.51
CA TYR A 72 -18.67 -0.15 8.89
C TYR A 72 -19.55 -1.02 9.78
N GLY A 73 -18.99 -1.72 10.75
CA GLY A 73 -19.74 -2.63 11.63
C GLY A 73 -19.60 -4.10 11.24
N GLY A 74 -18.75 -4.40 10.28
CA GLY A 74 -18.42 -5.75 9.82
C GLY A 74 -17.15 -5.72 9.03
N ARG A 75 -16.82 -6.81 8.34
CA ARG A 75 -15.58 -6.92 7.58
C ARG A 75 -15.72 -6.54 6.11
N ALA A 76 -16.95 -6.47 5.59
CA ALA A 76 -17.19 -6.36 4.15
C ALA A 76 -16.51 -5.14 3.53
N GLU A 77 -16.62 -3.97 4.17
CA GLU A 77 -16.03 -2.74 3.64
C GLU A 77 -14.50 -2.85 3.59
N ALA A 78 -13.86 -3.31 4.65
CA ALA A 78 -12.42 -3.49 4.68
C ALA A 78 -11.96 -4.52 3.63
N LEU A 79 -12.68 -5.63 3.52
CA LEU A 79 -12.38 -6.66 2.51
C LEU A 79 -12.50 -6.12 1.09
N ASP A 80 -13.49 -5.28 0.82
CA ASP A 80 -13.65 -4.67 -0.51
C ASP A 80 -12.48 -3.74 -0.84
N VAL A 81 -12.05 -2.92 0.11
CA VAL A 81 -10.89 -2.04 -0.09
C VAL A 81 -9.62 -2.87 -0.31
N ILE A 82 -9.42 -3.91 0.50
CA ILE A 82 -8.27 -4.83 0.36
C ILE A 82 -8.27 -5.47 -1.04
N ALA A 83 -9.41 -5.96 -1.48
CA ALA A 83 -9.52 -6.60 -2.80
C ALA A 83 -9.18 -5.61 -3.92
N ALA A 84 -9.67 -4.38 -3.82
CA ALA A 84 -9.39 -3.35 -4.80
C ALA A 84 -7.90 -2.98 -4.82
N LEU A 85 -7.28 -2.85 -3.64
CA LEU A 85 -5.84 -2.58 -3.54
C LEU A 85 -5.00 -3.72 -4.13
N ARG A 86 -5.34 -4.96 -3.78
CA ARG A 86 -4.61 -6.12 -4.31
C ARG A 86 -4.71 -6.18 -5.84
N SER A 87 -5.89 -5.99 -6.37
CA SER A 87 -6.10 -5.98 -7.82
C SER A 87 -5.35 -4.85 -8.51
N CYS A 88 -5.31 -3.68 -7.88
CA CYS A 88 -4.63 -2.50 -8.40
C CYS A 88 -3.11 -2.63 -8.40
N LEU A 89 -2.56 -3.26 -7.36
CA LEU A 89 -1.11 -3.21 -7.08
C LEU A 89 -0.37 -4.48 -7.47
N HIS A 90 -1.01 -5.64 -7.42
CA HIS A 90 -0.32 -6.90 -7.71
C HIS A 90 0.11 -6.96 -9.18
N ASN A 91 1.40 -7.16 -9.42
CA ASN A 91 2.02 -7.16 -10.75
C ASN A 91 1.86 -5.84 -11.51
N ALA A 92 1.58 -4.74 -10.81
CA ALA A 92 1.42 -3.45 -11.48
C ALA A 92 2.77 -2.88 -11.92
N ALA A 93 2.75 -2.21 -13.07
CA ALA A 93 3.89 -1.44 -13.56
C ALA A 93 3.69 0.01 -13.10
N LEU A 94 4.39 0.40 -12.04
CA LEU A 94 4.32 1.74 -11.50
C LEU A 94 5.50 2.57 -11.95
N ASP A 95 5.28 3.86 -12.06
CA ASP A 95 6.32 4.84 -12.38
C ASP A 95 6.94 5.33 -11.06
N VAL A 96 8.10 4.79 -10.72
CA VAL A 96 8.83 5.13 -9.50
C VAL A 96 9.93 6.12 -9.86
N ALA A 97 9.88 7.33 -9.26
CA ALA A 97 10.79 8.41 -9.60
C ALA A 97 12.25 8.00 -9.42
N ASP A 98 13.08 8.22 -10.45
CA ASP A 98 14.52 7.95 -10.49
C ASP A 98 14.90 6.47 -10.27
N ARG A 99 13.93 5.57 -10.34
CA ARG A 99 14.16 4.14 -10.14
C ARG A 99 13.41 3.35 -11.20
N ARG A 100 13.85 2.12 -11.43
CA ARG A 100 13.12 1.15 -12.23
C ARG A 100 12.46 0.13 -11.28
N LEU A 101 11.16 -0.03 -11.39
CA LEU A 101 10.44 -1.06 -10.63
C LEU A 101 10.58 -2.38 -11.36
N VAL A 102 11.25 -3.34 -10.73
CA VAL A 102 11.47 -4.67 -11.31
C VAL A 102 10.25 -5.55 -11.09
N LEU A 103 9.73 -5.55 -9.87
CA LEU A 103 8.51 -6.30 -9.53
C LEU A 103 7.77 -5.63 -8.38
N LEU A 104 6.48 -5.92 -8.31
CA LEU A 104 5.62 -5.52 -7.19
C LEU A 104 4.59 -6.63 -6.99
N PHE A 105 4.60 -7.24 -5.81
CA PHE A 105 3.67 -8.33 -5.48
C PHE A 105 2.91 -8.01 -4.21
N ALA A 106 1.60 -8.28 -4.23
CA ALA A 106 0.82 -8.36 -3.00
C ALA A 106 1.04 -9.77 -2.43
N LEU A 107 1.83 -9.86 -1.36
CA LEU A 107 2.23 -11.14 -0.79
C LEU A 107 1.14 -11.76 0.09
N PHE A 108 0.40 -10.88 0.80
CA PHE A 108 -0.49 -11.39 1.82
C PHE A 108 -1.46 -10.27 2.23
N THR A 109 -2.67 -10.65 2.58
CA THR A 109 -3.68 -9.74 3.11
C THR A 109 -4.31 -10.34 4.36
N ASP A 110 -4.76 -9.47 5.26
CA ASP A 110 -5.40 -9.86 6.50
C ASP A 110 -6.45 -8.80 6.88
N VAL A 111 -7.55 -9.24 7.48
CA VAL A 111 -8.59 -8.34 7.98
C VAL A 111 -9.04 -8.86 9.34
N PHE A 112 -8.98 -8.00 10.35
CA PHE A 112 -9.30 -8.37 11.73
C PHE A 112 -9.90 -7.18 12.47
N ARG A 113 -10.56 -7.48 13.60
CA ARG A 113 -11.12 -6.45 14.48
C ARG A 113 -10.00 -5.83 15.30
N SER A 114 -9.95 -4.50 15.33
CA SER A 114 -9.00 -3.77 16.15
C SER A 114 -9.36 -3.90 17.65
N GLY A 115 -8.39 -3.61 18.51
CA GLY A 115 -8.56 -3.71 19.97
C GLY A 115 -9.60 -2.76 20.57
N ASP A 116 -10.00 -1.71 19.85
CA ASP A 116 -11.04 -0.79 20.31
C ASP A 116 -12.47 -1.35 20.17
N GLY A 117 -12.63 -2.52 19.52
CA GLY A 117 -13.92 -3.16 19.30
C GLY A 117 -14.81 -2.47 18.27
N ARG A 118 -14.38 -1.37 17.68
CA ARG A 118 -15.17 -0.57 16.72
C ARG A 118 -14.56 -0.55 15.32
N THR A 119 -13.25 -0.63 15.25
CA THR A 119 -12.51 -0.48 13.99
C THR A 119 -12.14 -1.85 13.44
N THR A 120 -12.40 -2.06 12.18
CA THR A 120 -11.90 -3.19 11.41
C THR A 120 -10.62 -2.75 10.71
N HIS A 121 -9.56 -3.52 10.88
CA HIS A 121 -8.23 -3.21 10.37
C HIS A 121 -7.88 -4.20 9.28
N GLY A 122 -7.57 -3.71 8.10
CA GLY A 122 -7.06 -4.51 7.00
C GLY A 122 -5.58 -4.23 6.76
N VAL A 123 -4.88 -5.24 6.28
CA VAL A 123 -3.44 -5.15 5.99
C VAL A 123 -3.17 -5.76 4.64
N VAL A 124 -2.39 -5.06 3.81
CA VAL A 124 -1.81 -5.60 2.58
C VAL A 124 -0.29 -5.51 2.72
N ARG A 125 0.39 -6.65 2.61
CA ARG A 125 1.86 -6.70 2.59
C ARG A 125 2.32 -6.79 1.15
N LEU A 126 3.14 -5.83 0.75
CA LEU A 126 3.69 -5.75 -0.60
C LEU A 126 5.19 -6.03 -0.57
N LYS A 127 5.66 -6.73 -1.59
CA LYS A 127 7.09 -6.87 -1.88
C LYS A 127 7.37 -6.16 -3.19
N ALA A 128 8.42 -5.35 -3.21
CA ALA A 128 8.86 -4.69 -4.43
C ALA A 128 10.37 -4.84 -4.57
N ILE A 129 10.85 -4.84 -5.80
CA ILE A 129 12.27 -4.71 -6.08
C ILE A 129 12.43 -3.51 -7.01
N THR A 130 13.33 -2.61 -6.64
CA THR A 130 13.70 -1.45 -7.47
C THR A 130 15.20 -1.45 -7.70
N GLU A 131 15.60 -0.86 -8.82
CA GLU A 131 17.01 -0.64 -9.11
C GLU A 131 17.21 0.77 -9.66
N PRO A 132 18.43 1.32 -9.60
CA PRO A 132 18.71 2.63 -10.20
C PRO A 132 18.40 2.62 -11.70
N GLU A 133 17.91 3.74 -12.17
CA GLU A 133 17.74 3.98 -13.60
C GLU A 133 19.07 4.11 -14.33
#